data_e713a624a7a420c8c6bb58e376612cc3
#
_entry.id   e713a624a7a420c8c6bb58e376612cc3
#
_cell.length_a   1.000
_cell.length_b   1.000
_cell.length_c   1.000
_cell.angle_alpha   90.00
_cell.angle_beta   90.00
_cell.angle_gamma   90.00
#
_symmetry.space_group_name_H-M   'P 1'
#
loop_
_entity.id
_entity.type
_entity.pdbx_description
1 polymer ?
#
loop_
_entity_poly.entity_id
_entity_poly.type
_entity_poly.pdbx_seq_one_letter_code
_entity_poly.pdbx_strand_id
1 'polypeptide(L)'
;MFVRTSTRRNRDGSKVSYLQLAHNEWDPTAKTARTKVLYSFGRADQLDRPAIERLIGALTRVVGVDAVSAGPDRARVVGVPGLEFVESRPLGGAWLLDGLWHRLGIDTLLRGLAAKTRRDPVVERVLFALVANRALAPSSKLAATGWVAHDVHIPGLDTVSDDACYRAMDWLIAVEDQLARGVFDAVAHLLNLEVDLIFFDTTSTYFETEDPDEPLWRDEHGRVVEPEDDSTDDGADEPPAGATGRAGFRSRGKSKDSRDDLPQVVVGMAVTRDGIPVRVWCWPGNTSDSPLIRQVRDELRDWTLGKVIWVADRGFTSAQNRRHLTAGGGGYILGEKMRSGSAEAAAAMARQGRYQDVTANLRVKEVKISESERFVVCHNPDAATRDAAVRVNLLERLEAMIAGSDRLSATKRAEPRGVISTKPGLNRFLRVTPSGLLRVDAAKIAADAKLDGKYLLRTSDPNLSTEDIALGYKQLLEVEYQLSPKFPEAPGSGTMPLSQVAA
;
A
#
# COMPACT_ATOMS: atom_id res chain seq x y z
N MET A 1 -20.18 23.30 4.72
CA MET A 1 -20.32 24.35 5.76
C MET A 1 -20.00 23.74 7.10
N PHE A 2 -19.35 24.50 8.00
CA PHE A 2 -18.98 24.03 9.34
C PHE A 2 -19.00 25.20 10.35
N VAL A 3 -19.13 24.85 11.63
CA VAL A 3 -19.01 25.83 12.71
C VAL A 3 -17.57 25.87 13.15
N ARG A 4 -16.97 27.06 13.19
CA ARG A 4 -15.62 27.26 13.69
C ARG A 4 -15.60 28.20 14.88
N THR A 5 -14.62 28.02 15.76
CA THR A 5 -14.32 28.96 16.83
C THR A 5 -13.10 29.79 16.42
N SER A 6 -13.27 31.13 16.41
CA SER A 6 -12.14 32.04 16.25
C SER A 6 -11.85 32.74 17.59
N THR A 7 -10.57 32.80 17.98
CA THR A 7 -10.18 33.37 19.26
C THR A 7 -9.40 34.68 19.03
N ARG A 8 -9.77 35.73 19.75
CA ARG A 8 -9.08 37.00 19.79
C ARG A 8 -8.50 37.24 21.18
N ARG A 9 -7.30 37.76 21.27
CA ARG A 9 -6.67 38.17 22.52
C ARG A 9 -6.86 39.65 22.68
N ASN A 10 -7.43 40.08 23.80
CA ASN A 10 -7.60 41.47 24.16
C ASN A 10 -6.29 42.09 24.66
N ARG A 11 -6.24 43.42 24.79
CA ARG A 11 -5.05 44.13 25.33
C ARG A 11 -4.73 43.81 26.79
N ASP A 12 -5.73 43.36 27.56
CA ASP A 12 -5.60 42.93 28.95
C ASP A 12 -5.13 41.46 29.09
N GLY A 13 -4.85 40.78 27.95
CA GLY A 13 -4.41 39.41 27.93
C GLY A 13 -5.53 38.36 27.93
N SER A 14 -6.79 38.77 28.14
CA SER A 14 -7.96 37.87 28.10
C SER A 14 -8.21 37.32 26.71
N LYS A 15 -8.71 36.08 26.61
CA LYS A 15 -9.08 35.44 25.34
C LYS A 15 -10.60 35.47 25.20
N VAL A 16 -11.09 36.00 24.08
CA VAL A 16 -12.50 35.97 23.72
C VAL A 16 -12.66 35.07 22.49
N SER A 17 -13.55 34.10 22.58
CA SER A 17 -13.90 33.16 21.51
C SER A 17 -15.19 33.56 20.85
N TYR A 18 -15.24 33.48 19.51
CA TYR A 18 -16.42 33.77 18.68
C TYR A 18 -16.80 32.53 17.93
N LEU A 19 -18.08 32.21 17.84
CA LEU A 19 -18.62 31.13 17.02
C LEU A 19 -19.07 31.67 15.67
N GLN A 20 -18.63 31.04 14.61
CA GLN A 20 -18.88 31.47 13.23
C GLN A 20 -19.29 30.28 12.37
N LEU A 21 -20.31 30.45 11.52
CA LEU A 21 -20.59 29.53 10.42
C LEU A 21 -19.72 29.91 9.23
N ALA A 22 -18.98 28.96 8.72
CA ALA A 22 -18.05 29.19 7.63
C ALA A 22 -18.11 28.04 6.59
N HIS A 23 -17.60 28.30 5.39
CA HIS A 23 -17.26 27.27 4.43
C HIS A 23 -15.91 27.56 3.79
N ASN A 24 -15.28 26.55 3.23
CA ASN A 24 -14.07 26.74 2.44
C ASN A 24 -14.46 26.98 0.98
N GLU A 25 -13.94 28.06 0.41
CA GLU A 25 -14.07 28.41 -1.00
C GLU A 25 -12.68 28.31 -1.64
N TRP A 26 -12.61 27.63 -2.76
CA TRP A 26 -11.35 27.48 -3.49
C TRP A 26 -11.02 28.78 -4.20
N ASP A 27 -9.83 29.33 -3.93
CA ASP A 27 -9.28 30.49 -4.62
C ASP A 27 -8.36 30.00 -5.77
N PRO A 28 -8.82 30.06 -7.03
CA PRO A 28 -8.04 29.55 -8.15
C PRO A 28 -6.76 30.38 -8.41
N THR A 29 -6.73 31.64 -7.96
CA THR A 29 -5.58 32.53 -8.13
C THR A 29 -4.49 32.20 -7.11
N ALA A 30 -4.87 31.96 -5.85
CA ALA A 30 -3.95 31.62 -4.78
C ALA A 30 -3.68 30.10 -4.69
N LYS A 31 -4.39 29.26 -5.44
CA LYS A 31 -4.36 27.79 -5.40
C LYS A 31 -4.48 27.22 -3.99
N THR A 32 -5.28 27.86 -3.15
CA THR A 32 -5.54 27.45 -1.77
C THR A 32 -7.02 27.58 -1.43
N ALA A 33 -7.49 26.78 -0.47
CA ALA A 33 -8.83 26.96 0.08
C ALA A 33 -8.83 28.10 1.10
N ARG A 34 -9.70 29.10 0.90
CA ARG A 34 -9.90 30.20 1.84
C ARG A 34 -11.19 30.00 2.62
N THR A 35 -11.11 30.14 3.94
CA THR A 35 -12.30 30.07 4.80
C THR A 35 -13.07 31.36 4.72
N LYS A 36 -14.30 31.29 4.20
CA LYS A 36 -15.26 32.41 4.13
C LYS A 36 -16.27 32.28 5.26
N VAL A 37 -16.37 33.32 6.09
CA VAL A 37 -17.35 33.36 7.15
C VAL A 37 -18.70 33.78 6.54
N LEU A 38 -19.72 32.94 6.73
CA LEU A 38 -21.07 33.18 6.26
C LEU A 38 -21.90 33.95 7.29
N TYR A 39 -21.71 33.57 8.56
CA TYR A 39 -22.46 34.19 9.66
C TYR A 39 -21.64 34.11 10.96
N SER A 40 -21.80 35.12 11.84
CA SER A 40 -21.20 35.12 13.17
C SER A 40 -22.28 35.05 14.23
N PHE A 41 -22.23 34.00 15.05
CA PHE A 41 -23.17 33.85 16.18
C PHE A 41 -22.79 34.71 17.39
N GLY A 42 -21.69 35.47 17.30
CA GLY A 42 -21.19 36.30 18.38
C GLY A 42 -20.21 35.60 19.33
N ARG A 43 -20.09 36.14 20.53
CA ARG A 43 -19.16 35.60 21.54
C ARG A 43 -19.70 34.30 22.10
N ALA A 44 -18.80 33.32 22.27
CA ALA A 44 -19.16 32.00 22.76
C ALA A 44 -19.72 31.98 24.19
N ASP A 45 -19.32 32.95 25.02
CA ASP A 45 -19.80 33.14 26.38
C ASP A 45 -21.12 33.93 26.48
N GLN A 46 -21.59 34.52 25.37
CA GLN A 46 -22.80 35.34 25.29
C GLN A 46 -23.75 34.86 24.17
N LEU A 47 -23.75 33.56 23.87
CA LEU A 47 -24.58 32.97 22.82
C LEU A 47 -26.06 33.07 23.17
N ASP A 48 -26.85 33.65 22.25
CA ASP A 48 -28.32 33.56 22.29
C ASP A 48 -28.77 32.17 21.83
N ARG A 49 -28.73 31.21 22.76
CA ARG A 49 -29.15 29.82 22.48
C ARG A 49 -30.57 29.73 21.94
N PRO A 50 -31.57 30.44 22.48
CA PRO A 50 -32.91 30.43 21.94
C PRO A 50 -32.99 30.92 20.48
N ALA A 51 -32.20 31.90 20.06
CA ALA A 51 -32.14 32.33 18.66
C ALA A 51 -31.56 31.28 17.74
N ILE A 52 -30.52 30.56 18.19
CA ILE A 52 -29.91 29.45 17.44
C ILE A 52 -30.90 28.29 17.31
N GLU A 53 -31.64 27.96 18.37
CA GLU A 53 -32.68 26.91 18.33
C GLU A 53 -33.81 27.26 17.37
N ARG A 54 -34.25 28.52 17.33
CA ARG A 54 -35.24 29.00 16.35
C ARG A 54 -34.71 28.87 14.91
N LEU A 55 -33.43 29.19 14.67
CA LEU A 55 -32.80 29.05 13.37
C LEU A 55 -32.72 27.56 12.93
N ILE A 56 -32.32 26.67 13.82
CA ILE A 56 -32.34 25.24 13.58
C ILE A 56 -33.75 24.76 13.21
N GLY A 57 -34.75 25.13 13.99
CA GLY A 57 -36.14 24.78 13.71
C GLY A 57 -36.68 25.35 12.39
N ALA A 58 -36.25 26.54 12.00
CA ALA A 58 -36.60 27.12 10.70
C ALA A 58 -35.93 26.36 9.53
N LEU A 59 -34.64 26.03 9.66
CA LEU A 59 -33.89 25.26 8.66
C LEU A 59 -34.47 23.85 8.51
N THR A 60 -34.81 23.18 9.61
CA THR A 60 -35.44 21.84 9.59
C THR A 60 -36.76 21.85 8.84
N ARG A 61 -37.58 22.89 8.98
CA ARG A 61 -38.84 23.03 8.23
C ARG A 61 -38.64 23.26 6.74
N VAL A 62 -37.56 23.98 6.35
CA VAL A 62 -37.26 24.26 4.94
C VAL A 62 -36.73 23.00 4.24
N VAL A 63 -35.97 22.17 4.95
CA VAL A 63 -35.40 20.93 4.39
C VAL A 63 -36.43 19.80 4.35
N GLY A 64 -37.59 19.94 4.99
CA GLY A 64 -38.65 18.91 4.98
C GLY A 64 -38.26 17.63 5.73
N VAL A 65 -37.30 17.69 6.64
CA VAL A 65 -36.91 16.57 7.49
C VAL A 65 -37.82 16.56 8.71
N ASP A 66 -38.81 15.70 8.70
CA ASP A 66 -39.58 15.39 9.91
C ASP A 66 -38.59 14.80 10.94
N ALA A 67 -38.40 15.54 12.00
CA ALA A 67 -37.67 15.16 13.20
C ALA A 67 -36.17 14.77 13.01
N VAL A 68 -35.32 15.76 12.80
CA VAL A 68 -33.97 15.66 13.27
C VAL A 68 -33.93 15.94 14.76
N SER A 69 -33.62 14.91 15.48
CA SER A 69 -33.26 14.82 16.89
C SER A 69 -32.91 16.16 17.54
N ALA A 70 -33.79 16.58 18.40
CA ALA A 70 -33.49 17.47 19.49
C ALA A 70 -32.27 16.93 20.28
N GLY A 71 -31.39 17.85 20.72
CA GLY A 71 -30.26 17.50 21.57
C GLY A 71 -30.68 16.76 22.85
N PRO A 72 -29.74 16.41 23.71
CA PRO A 72 -29.87 15.34 24.72
C PRO A 72 -31.00 15.48 25.73
N ASP A 73 -31.79 16.54 25.69
CA ASP A 73 -32.82 16.82 26.72
C ASP A 73 -34.30 16.69 26.26
N ARG A 74 -34.63 16.27 25.03
CA ARG A 74 -36.04 16.21 24.60
C ARG A 74 -36.40 15.08 23.64
N ALA A 75 -36.02 13.86 23.90
CA ALA A 75 -36.70 12.71 23.34
C ALA A 75 -37.52 12.00 24.44
N ARG A 76 -38.51 12.66 24.98
CA ARG A 76 -39.62 11.94 25.64
C ARG A 76 -40.44 11.24 24.56
N VAL A 77 -40.09 10.00 24.31
CA VAL A 77 -41.00 9.07 23.58
C VAL A 77 -42.22 8.90 24.47
N VAL A 78 -43.31 9.55 24.06
CA VAL A 78 -44.61 9.36 24.72
C VAL A 78 -45.05 7.94 24.44
N GLY A 79 -45.05 7.06 25.44
CA GLY A 79 -45.82 5.85 25.34
C GLY A 79 -45.45 4.64 26.12
N VAL A 80 -44.22 4.52 26.69
CA VAL A 80 -43.92 3.34 27.52
C VAL A 80 -43.36 3.81 28.86
N PRO A 81 -44.08 3.62 29.98
CA PRO A 81 -43.59 3.96 31.31
C PRO A 81 -42.33 3.10 31.61
N GLY A 82 -41.18 3.76 31.85
CA GLY A 82 -39.93 3.10 32.24
C GLY A 82 -38.87 3.00 31.18
N LEU A 83 -39.06 3.54 29.97
CA LEU A 83 -38.01 3.65 28.95
C LEU A 83 -37.38 5.05 28.97
N GLU A 84 -36.07 5.07 29.26
CA GLU A 84 -35.25 6.29 29.16
C GLU A 84 -34.22 6.12 28.06
N PHE A 85 -34.13 7.08 27.15
CA PHE A 85 -33.08 7.09 26.13
C PHE A 85 -31.77 7.54 26.77
N VAL A 86 -30.82 6.60 26.93
CA VAL A 86 -29.51 6.88 27.52
C VAL A 86 -28.53 7.38 26.47
N GLU A 87 -28.48 6.69 25.31
CA GLU A 87 -27.59 7.07 24.20
C GLU A 87 -28.06 6.44 22.87
N SER A 88 -27.46 6.91 21.77
CA SER A 88 -27.67 6.35 20.42
C SER A 88 -26.31 6.20 19.73
N ARG A 89 -25.98 4.98 19.28
CA ARG A 89 -24.74 4.66 18.58
C ARG A 89 -25.02 4.06 17.20
N PRO A 90 -24.25 4.42 16.15
CA PRO A 90 -24.32 3.75 14.86
C PRO A 90 -24.05 2.24 14.99
N LEU A 91 -24.91 1.43 14.40
CA LEU A 91 -24.78 -0.05 14.40
C LEU A 91 -24.45 -0.60 13.02
N GLY A 92 -25.02 -0.03 11.93
CA GLY A 92 -25.13 -0.69 10.63
C GLY A 92 -23.81 -1.18 10.03
N GLY A 93 -22.75 -0.35 10.08
CA GLY A 93 -21.43 -0.74 9.57
C GLY A 93 -20.80 -1.87 10.38
N ALA A 94 -20.82 -1.75 11.70
CA ALA A 94 -20.29 -2.79 12.59
C ALA A 94 -21.08 -4.10 12.47
N TRP A 95 -22.40 -4.00 12.37
CA TRP A 95 -23.27 -5.18 12.17
C TRP A 95 -22.95 -5.92 10.87
N LEU A 96 -22.76 -5.20 9.75
CA LEU A 96 -22.39 -5.82 8.48
C LEU A 96 -21.04 -6.52 8.57
N LEU A 97 -20.03 -5.85 9.12
CA LEU A 97 -18.69 -6.43 9.28
C LEU A 97 -18.69 -7.62 10.24
N ASP A 98 -19.46 -7.54 11.32
CA ASP A 98 -19.61 -8.66 12.27
C ASP A 98 -20.29 -9.88 11.62
N GLY A 99 -21.31 -9.64 10.78
CA GLY A 99 -21.92 -10.68 9.98
C GLY A 99 -20.93 -11.36 9.02
N LEU A 100 -20.06 -10.60 8.36
CA LEU A 100 -18.98 -11.15 7.52
C LEU A 100 -17.95 -11.90 8.35
N TRP A 101 -17.55 -11.36 9.50
CA TRP A 101 -16.62 -11.96 10.42
C TRP A 101 -17.05 -13.36 10.89
N HIS A 102 -18.32 -13.49 11.26
CA HIS A 102 -18.92 -14.78 11.61
C HIS A 102 -19.04 -15.71 10.41
N ARG A 103 -19.45 -15.18 9.25
CA ARG A 103 -19.62 -16.00 8.04
C ARG A 103 -18.30 -16.58 7.54
N LEU A 104 -17.20 -15.87 7.72
CA LEU A 104 -15.84 -16.33 7.43
C LEU A 104 -15.26 -17.21 8.55
N GLY A 105 -15.99 -17.41 9.66
CA GLY A 105 -15.55 -18.23 10.79
C GLY A 105 -14.37 -17.64 11.56
N ILE A 106 -14.05 -16.35 11.38
CA ILE A 106 -12.91 -15.68 12.02
C ILE A 106 -13.08 -15.65 13.54
N ASP A 107 -14.28 -15.39 14.01
CA ASP A 107 -14.64 -15.42 15.43
C ASP A 107 -14.35 -16.79 16.07
N THR A 108 -14.80 -17.85 15.43
CA THR A 108 -14.62 -19.24 15.91
C THR A 108 -13.16 -19.64 15.89
N LEU A 109 -12.43 -19.26 14.82
CA LEU A 109 -11.02 -19.53 14.68
C LEU A 109 -10.21 -18.80 15.78
N LEU A 110 -10.41 -17.51 15.98
CA LEU A 110 -9.71 -16.72 16.99
C LEU A 110 -10.02 -17.17 18.40
N ARG A 111 -11.29 -17.49 18.71
CA ARG A 111 -11.64 -18.05 20.03
C ARG A 111 -11.00 -19.41 20.27
N GLY A 112 -10.92 -20.25 19.24
CA GLY A 112 -10.20 -21.53 19.31
C GLY A 112 -8.70 -21.37 19.56
N LEU A 113 -8.07 -20.40 18.91
CA LEU A 113 -6.65 -20.04 19.11
C LEU A 113 -6.42 -19.43 20.50
N ALA A 114 -7.32 -18.56 20.98
CA ALA A 114 -7.26 -17.98 22.31
C ALA A 114 -7.34 -19.06 23.40
N ALA A 115 -8.25 -20.02 23.26
CA ALA A 115 -8.37 -21.14 24.18
C ALA A 115 -7.09 -21.98 24.23
N LYS A 116 -6.46 -22.28 23.09
CA LYS A 116 -5.20 -23.04 23.00
C LYS A 116 -4.05 -22.31 23.71
N THR A 117 -4.00 -20.98 23.60
CA THR A 117 -2.95 -20.13 24.16
C THR A 117 -3.31 -19.60 25.55
N ARG A 118 -4.41 -20.05 26.16
CA ARG A 118 -4.92 -19.62 27.47
C ARG A 118 -5.13 -18.10 27.57
N ARG A 119 -5.57 -17.47 26.48
CA ARG A 119 -5.93 -16.05 26.43
C ARG A 119 -7.41 -15.85 26.72
N ASP A 120 -7.77 -14.68 27.24
CA ASP A 120 -9.16 -14.29 27.45
C ASP A 120 -9.88 -14.26 26.08
N PRO A 121 -11.04 -14.93 25.93
CA PRO A 121 -11.83 -14.92 24.70
C PRO A 121 -12.22 -13.52 24.21
N VAL A 122 -12.24 -12.52 25.07
CA VAL A 122 -12.54 -11.12 24.70
C VAL A 122 -11.55 -10.56 23.67
N VAL A 123 -10.35 -11.14 23.57
CA VAL A 123 -9.32 -10.74 22.60
C VAL A 123 -9.86 -10.77 21.16
N GLU A 124 -10.76 -11.71 20.86
CA GLU A 124 -11.42 -11.80 19.55
C GLU A 124 -12.28 -10.56 19.28
N ARG A 125 -13.06 -10.09 20.23
CA ARG A 125 -13.86 -8.87 20.08
C ARG A 125 -12.99 -7.62 19.98
N VAL A 126 -11.88 -7.57 20.70
CA VAL A 126 -10.90 -6.47 20.60
C VAL A 126 -10.31 -6.41 19.18
N LEU A 127 -9.89 -7.55 18.61
CA LEU A 127 -9.39 -7.62 17.24
C LEU A 127 -10.48 -7.23 16.23
N PHE A 128 -11.71 -7.71 16.41
CA PHE A 128 -12.84 -7.27 15.58
C PHE A 128 -13.01 -5.75 15.63
N ALA A 129 -12.98 -5.15 16.83
CA ALA A 129 -13.11 -3.70 16.99
C ALA A 129 -12.01 -2.93 16.26
N LEU A 130 -10.76 -3.40 16.31
CA LEU A 130 -9.63 -2.79 15.59
C LEU A 130 -9.81 -2.86 14.07
N VAL A 131 -10.27 -3.99 13.54
CA VAL A 131 -10.58 -4.17 12.11
C VAL A 131 -11.77 -3.30 11.70
N ALA A 132 -12.84 -3.29 12.48
CA ALA A 132 -14.02 -2.47 12.22
C ALA A 132 -13.69 -0.97 12.27
N ASN A 133 -12.89 -0.52 13.24
CA ASN A 133 -12.40 0.85 13.30
C ASN A 133 -11.60 1.21 12.05
N ARG A 134 -10.70 0.33 11.59
CA ARG A 134 -9.93 0.56 10.39
C ARG A 134 -10.81 0.70 9.14
N ALA A 135 -11.88 -0.05 9.05
CA ALA A 135 -12.79 -0.04 7.90
C ALA A 135 -13.81 1.13 7.94
N LEU A 136 -14.30 1.52 9.11
CA LEU A 136 -15.42 2.46 9.27
C LEU A 136 -14.99 3.87 9.69
N ALA A 137 -13.97 3.97 10.53
CA ALA A 137 -13.47 5.23 11.09
C ALA A 137 -11.97 5.15 11.37
N PRO A 138 -11.11 5.06 10.32
CA PRO A 138 -9.67 4.86 10.48
C PRO A 138 -9.06 5.87 11.44
N SER A 139 -8.44 5.38 12.52
CA SER A 139 -7.83 6.21 13.56
C SER A 139 -6.68 5.48 14.27
N SER A 140 -5.99 6.17 15.19
CA SER A 140 -4.99 5.53 16.06
C SER A 140 -5.65 4.55 17.03
N LYS A 141 -4.87 3.61 17.58
CA LYS A 141 -5.36 2.63 18.57
C LYS A 141 -5.94 3.32 19.81
N LEU A 142 -5.30 4.40 20.24
CA LEU A 142 -5.82 5.22 21.35
C LEU A 142 -7.17 5.86 21.00
N ALA A 143 -7.32 6.44 19.80
CA ALA A 143 -8.59 7.02 19.38
C ALA A 143 -9.67 5.94 19.16
N ALA A 144 -9.30 4.73 18.76
CA ALA A 144 -10.21 3.61 18.60
C ALA A 144 -10.90 3.22 19.92
N THR A 145 -10.25 3.41 21.08
CA THR A 145 -10.88 3.17 22.40
C THR A 145 -12.08 4.10 22.63
N GLY A 146 -11.93 5.38 22.30
CA GLY A 146 -13.02 6.35 22.38
C GLY A 146 -14.14 6.05 21.36
N TRP A 147 -13.77 5.65 20.15
CA TRP A 147 -14.72 5.25 19.12
C TRP A 147 -15.57 4.03 19.55
N VAL A 148 -14.96 3.00 20.15
CA VAL A 148 -15.68 1.85 20.70
C VAL A 148 -16.63 2.28 21.82
N ALA A 149 -16.18 3.18 22.71
CA ALA A 149 -16.96 3.61 23.87
C ALA A 149 -18.16 4.49 23.51
N HIS A 150 -18.06 5.30 22.42
CA HIS A 150 -19.04 6.38 22.19
C HIS A 150 -19.67 6.42 20.80
N ASP A 151 -18.96 5.91 19.76
CA ASP A 151 -19.30 6.17 18.37
C ASP A 151 -19.75 4.92 17.58
N VAL A 152 -19.80 3.74 18.21
CA VAL A 152 -20.23 2.50 17.57
C VAL A 152 -20.85 1.56 18.61
N HIS A 153 -21.78 0.70 18.17
CA HIS A 153 -22.21 -0.44 18.97
C HIS A 153 -21.58 -1.73 18.43
N ILE A 154 -20.77 -2.38 19.24
CA ILE A 154 -20.16 -3.69 18.96
C ILE A 154 -20.73 -4.71 19.96
N PRO A 155 -21.50 -5.72 19.50
CA PRO A 155 -22.02 -6.73 20.41
C PRO A 155 -20.90 -7.43 21.19
N GLY A 156 -21.02 -7.44 22.52
CA GLY A 156 -20.04 -8.07 23.40
C GLY A 156 -18.76 -7.23 23.69
N LEU A 157 -18.74 -5.95 23.30
CA LEU A 157 -17.63 -5.04 23.62
C LEU A 157 -18.13 -3.60 23.80
N ASP A 158 -18.40 -3.19 25.01
CA ASP A 158 -18.86 -1.81 25.31
C ASP A 158 -17.70 -0.81 25.42
N THR A 159 -16.57 -1.27 25.97
CA THR A 159 -15.34 -0.46 26.15
C THR A 159 -14.11 -1.32 25.93
N VAL A 160 -13.00 -0.70 25.56
CA VAL A 160 -11.70 -1.34 25.42
C VAL A 160 -10.61 -0.37 25.86
N SER A 161 -9.57 -0.85 26.53
CA SER A 161 -8.39 -0.05 26.84
C SER A 161 -7.36 -0.12 25.68
N ASP A 162 -6.52 0.89 25.59
CA ASP A 162 -5.38 0.91 24.65
C ASP A 162 -4.43 -0.27 24.91
N ASP A 163 -4.14 -0.57 26.16
CA ASP A 163 -3.33 -1.71 26.56
C ASP A 163 -3.94 -3.06 26.09
N ALA A 164 -5.26 -3.21 26.17
CA ALA A 164 -5.93 -4.39 25.62
C ALA A 164 -5.78 -4.48 24.08
N CYS A 165 -5.84 -3.33 23.39
CA CYS A 165 -5.60 -3.28 21.95
C CYS A 165 -4.17 -3.71 21.59
N TYR A 166 -3.16 -3.19 22.29
CA TYR A 166 -1.77 -3.56 22.04
C TYR A 166 -1.49 -5.03 22.36
N ARG A 167 -1.96 -5.54 23.50
CA ARG A 167 -1.82 -6.97 23.82
C ARG A 167 -2.55 -7.90 22.84
N ALA A 168 -3.67 -7.46 22.28
CA ALA A 168 -4.35 -8.23 21.26
C ALA A 168 -3.52 -8.28 19.95
N MET A 169 -2.86 -7.19 19.58
CA MET A 169 -1.99 -7.14 18.40
C MET A 169 -0.72 -7.97 18.59
N ASP A 170 -0.09 -7.94 19.77
CA ASP A 170 1.06 -8.79 20.08
C ASP A 170 0.70 -10.28 20.00
N TRP A 171 -0.46 -10.64 20.55
CA TRP A 171 -0.94 -12.01 20.44
C TRP A 171 -1.27 -12.39 19.00
N LEU A 172 -1.80 -11.45 18.19
CA LEU A 172 -2.11 -11.68 16.79
C LEU A 172 -0.86 -12.11 16.00
N ILE A 173 0.30 -11.49 16.26
CA ILE A 173 1.58 -11.86 15.64
C ILE A 173 1.91 -13.34 15.94
N ALA A 174 1.65 -13.81 17.16
CA ALA A 174 1.95 -15.19 17.53
C ALA A 174 1.04 -16.25 16.86
N VAL A 175 -0.15 -15.86 16.39
CA VAL A 175 -1.14 -16.74 15.75
C VAL A 175 -1.40 -16.41 14.28
N GLU A 176 -0.64 -15.49 13.71
CA GLU A 176 -0.85 -14.94 12.37
C GLU A 176 -0.91 -16.02 11.28
N ASP A 177 0.01 -16.97 11.28
CA ASP A 177 0.07 -18.05 10.29
C ASP A 177 -1.23 -18.89 10.27
N GLN A 178 -1.73 -19.26 11.46
CA GLN A 178 -2.95 -20.05 11.57
C GLN A 178 -4.18 -19.23 11.19
N LEU A 179 -4.19 -17.94 11.56
CA LEU A 179 -5.28 -17.04 11.20
C LEU A 179 -5.33 -16.82 9.69
N ALA A 180 -4.20 -16.47 9.07
CA ALA A 180 -4.12 -16.19 7.63
C ALA A 180 -4.58 -17.41 6.82
N ARG A 181 -4.10 -18.61 7.17
CA ARG A 181 -4.52 -19.86 6.53
C ARG A 181 -6.01 -20.14 6.71
N GLY A 182 -6.52 -20.02 7.95
CA GLY A 182 -7.93 -20.29 8.22
C GLY A 182 -8.87 -19.31 7.53
N VAL A 183 -8.50 -18.04 7.42
CA VAL A 183 -9.28 -17.04 6.67
C VAL A 183 -9.25 -17.35 5.18
N PHE A 184 -8.09 -17.67 4.62
CA PHE A 184 -8.00 -18.05 3.21
C PHE A 184 -8.82 -19.29 2.89
N ASP A 185 -8.73 -20.36 3.69
CA ASP A 185 -9.50 -21.57 3.51
C ASP A 185 -11.03 -21.30 3.56
N ALA A 186 -11.47 -20.45 4.48
CA ALA A 186 -12.88 -20.05 4.57
C ALA A 186 -13.33 -19.24 3.34
N VAL A 187 -12.53 -18.32 2.85
CA VAL A 187 -12.81 -17.52 1.64
C VAL A 187 -12.81 -18.41 0.41
N ALA A 188 -11.81 -19.28 0.27
CA ALA A 188 -11.67 -20.19 -0.86
C ALA A 188 -12.89 -21.14 -0.95
N HIS A 189 -13.31 -21.69 0.19
CA HIS A 189 -14.50 -22.52 0.28
C HIS A 189 -15.80 -21.74 -0.03
N LEU A 190 -15.95 -20.53 0.55
CA LEU A 190 -17.14 -19.70 0.36
C LEU A 190 -17.34 -19.27 -1.09
N LEU A 191 -16.25 -18.95 -1.80
CA LEU A 191 -16.25 -18.45 -3.18
C LEU A 191 -16.00 -19.56 -4.21
N ASN A 192 -15.73 -20.79 -3.77
CA ASN A 192 -15.33 -21.92 -4.62
C ASN A 192 -14.15 -21.54 -5.53
N LEU A 193 -13.09 -20.97 -4.92
CA LEU A 193 -11.93 -20.44 -5.66
C LEU A 193 -11.10 -21.59 -6.25
N GLU A 194 -10.83 -21.51 -7.55
CA GLU A 194 -9.80 -22.29 -8.22
C GLU A 194 -8.54 -21.41 -8.33
N VAL A 195 -7.51 -21.72 -7.55
CA VAL A 195 -6.26 -20.93 -7.55
C VAL A 195 -5.29 -21.56 -8.54
N ASP A 196 -5.24 -21.02 -9.74
CA ASP A 196 -4.30 -21.39 -10.81
C ASP A 196 -3.11 -20.42 -10.91
N LEU A 197 -3.36 -19.13 -10.66
CA LEU A 197 -2.37 -18.08 -10.64
C LEU A 197 -2.31 -17.44 -9.26
N ILE A 198 -1.11 -17.17 -8.78
CA ILE A 198 -0.86 -16.29 -7.63
C ILE A 198 0.00 -15.11 -8.09
N PHE A 199 -0.52 -13.93 -7.88
CA PHE A 199 0.18 -12.67 -8.10
C PHE A 199 0.90 -12.28 -6.82
N PHE A 200 2.16 -11.91 -6.94
CA PHE A 200 2.95 -11.45 -5.80
C PHE A 200 3.68 -10.16 -6.15
N ASP A 201 3.51 -9.17 -5.30
CA ASP A 201 4.30 -7.94 -5.34
C ASP A 201 4.59 -7.43 -3.94
N THR A 202 5.55 -6.51 -3.86
CA THR A 202 5.97 -5.85 -2.64
C THR A 202 5.82 -4.35 -2.77
N THR A 203 5.56 -3.68 -1.66
CA THR A 203 5.63 -2.23 -1.53
C THR A 203 6.41 -1.85 -0.29
N SER A 204 6.70 -0.57 -0.11
CA SER A 204 7.25 -0.04 1.14
C SER A 204 6.28 0.98 1.74
N THR A 205 6.20 1.00 3.06
CA THR A 205 5.46 2.02 3.81
C THR A 205 6.43 2.71 4.75
N TYR A 206 6.59 4.03 4.62
CA TYR A 206 7.48 4.81 5.46
C TYR A 206 6.73 5.38 6.67
N PHE A 207 7.50 5.71 7.71
CA PHE A 207 7.01 6.33 8.94
C PHE A 207 7.63 7.72 9.08
N GLU A 208 6.83 8.71 9.44
CA GLU A 208 7.30 10.07 9.69
C GLU A 208 7.93 10.18 11.09
N THR A 209 8.95 9.36 11.34
CA THR A 209 9.79 9.37 12.54
C THR A 209 11.23 9.61 12.15
N GLU A 210 12.01 10.30 13.01
CA GLU A 210 13.41 10.60 12.70
C GLU A 210 14.29 9.36 12.82
N ASP A 211 14.04 8.53 13.84
CA ASP A 211 14.88 7.40 14.15
C ASP A 211 14.29 6.05 13.69
N PRO A 212 15.11 5.17 13.11
CA PRO A 212 14.75 3.77 12.89
C PRO A 212 14.65 3.03 14.24
N ASP A 213 14.05 1.84 14.21
CA ASP A 213 14.05 0.94 15.35
C ASP A 213 15.48 0.45 15.66
N GLU A 214 15.77 0.15 16.92
CA GLU A 214 17.03 -0.46 17.32
C GLU A 214 17.24 -1.82 16.60
N PRO A 215 18.47 -2.10 16.15
CA PRO A 215 18.76 -3.36 15.47
C PRO A 215 18.68 -4.55 16.45
N LEU A 216 17.77 -5.47 16.16
CA LEU A 216 17.64 -6.76 16.87
C LEU A 216 18.02 -7.90 15.92
N TRP A 217 18.48 -9.02 16.50
CA TRP A 217 18.71 -10.24 15.73
C TRP A 217 17.37 -10.79 15.20
N ARG A 218 17.33 -11.18 13.93
CA ARG A 218 16.13 -11.68 13.27
C ARG A 218 16.41 -12.91 12.44
N ASP A 219 15.41 -13.80 12.36
CA ASP A 219 15.41 -14.96 11.47
C ASP A 219 15.10 -14.54 10.01
N GLU A 220 15.06 -15.52 9.11
CA GLU A 220 14.72 -15.31 7.70
C GLU A 220 13.30 -14.78 7.47
N HIS A 221 12.42 -14.90 8.47
CA HIS A 221 11.06 -14.38 8.46
C HIS A 221 10.93 -12.97 9.07
N GLY A 222 12.06 -12.38 9.51
CA GLY A 222 12.09 -11.08 10.16
C GLY A 222 11.66 -11.11 11.65
N ARG A 223 11.46 -12.29 12.25
CA ARG A 223 11.09 -12.44 13.66
C ARG A 223 12.32 -12.24 14.54
N VAL A 224 12.14 -11.66 15.71
CA VAL A 224 13.23 -11.47 16.68
C VAL A 224 13.70 -12.84 17.19
N VAL A 225 15.01 -13.04 17.17
CA VAL A 225 15.67 -14.19 17.78
C VAL A 225 16.46 -13.68 18.98
N GLU A 226 16.05 -14.11 20.17
CA GLU A 226 16.74 -13.75 21.40
C GLU A 226 17.99 -14.64 21.58
N PRO A 227 19.13 -14.08 22.05
CA PRO A 227 20.28 -14.89 22.44
C PRO A 227 19.90 -15.86 23.56
N GLU A 228 20.41 -17.07 23.54
CA GLU A 228 20.26 -17.97 24.69
C GLU A 228 20.98 -17.36 25.91
N ASP A 229 20.31 -17.39 27.05
CA ASP A 229 20.61 -16.64 28.30
C ASP A 229 21.95 -17.01 29.01
N ASP A 230 22.83 -17.76 28.34
CA ASP A 230 24.08 -18.29 28.90
C ASP A 230 25.36 -17.53 28.46
N SER A 231 25.23 -16.40 27.77
CA SER A 231 26.37 -15.59 27.34
C SER A 231 26.69 -14.48 28.33
N THR A 232 27.72 -14.66 29.14
CA THR A 232 28.42 -13.59 29.85
C THR A 232 28.78 -12.46 28.87
N ASP A 233 28.69 -11.25 29.32
CA ASP A 233 28.76 -9.89 28.75
C ASP A 233 29.70 -9.60 27.56
N ASP A 234 30.54 -10.54 27.13
CA ASP A 234 31.52 -10.36 26.01
C ASP A 234 31.01 -10.87 24.63
N GLY A 235 29.82 -11.44 24.53
CA GLY A 235 29.29 -12.09 23.31
C GLY A 235 28.15 -11.37 22.58
N ALA A 236 27.91 -10.10 22.84
CA ALA A 236 26.76 -9.36 22.29
C ALA A 236 26.73 -9.19 20.76
N ASP A 237 27.80 -9.54 20.06
CA ASP A 237 27.93 -9.44 18.60
C ASP A 237 27.85 -10.78 17.85
N GLU A 238 27.77 -11.92 18.53
CA GLU A 238 27.61 -13.21 17.85
C GLU A 238 26.13 -13.46 17.51
N PRO A 239 25.84 -13.87 16.25
CA PRO A 239 24.47 -14.14 15.85
C PRO A 239 23.92 -15.36 16.61
N PRO A 240 22.75 -15.26 17.28
CA PRO A 240 22.10 -16.39 17.90
C PRO A 240 21.70 -17.44 16.84
N ALA A 241 21.53 -18.69 17.27
CA ALA A 241 21.18 -19.79 16.37
C ALA A 241 19.86 -19.46 15.63
N GLY A 242 19.89 -19.54 14.31
CA GLY A 242 18.75 -19.23 13.46
C GLY A 242 18.63 -17.75 13.03
N ALA A 243 19.46 -16.86 13.55
CA ALA A 243 19.50 -15.48 13.08
C ALA A 243 20.16 -15.36 11.71
N THR A 244 19.54 -14.59 10.82
CA THR A 244 20.07 -14.31 9.47
C THR A 244 20.64 -12.91 9.34
N GLY A 245 20.37 -12.02 10.29
CA GLY A 245 20.88 -10.67 10.32
C GLY A 245 20.39 -9.86 11.51
N ARG A 246 21.00 -8.69 11.72
CA ARG A 246 20.62 -7.74 12.73
C ARG A 246 20.02 -6.49 12.09
N ALA A 247 18.76 -6.22 12.35
CA ALA A 247 18.06 -5.05 11.79
C ALA A 247 16.94 -4.57 12.70
N GLY A 248 16.71 -3.27 12.72
CA GLY A 248 15.47 -2.69 13.20
C GLY A 248 14.34 -3.06 12.24
N PHE A 249 13.11 -3.23 12.74
CA PHE A 249 11.98 -3.55 11.86
C PHE A 249 11.63 -2.36 10.97
N ARG A 250 11.40 -1.18 11.56
CA ARG A 250 11.35 0.09 10.84
C ARG A 250 12.78 0.56 10.59
N SER A 251 13.30 0.32 9.43
CA SER A 251 14.67 0.66 9.05
C SER A 251 14.70 1.42 7.73
N ARG A 252 15.74 2.23 7.54
CA ARG A 252 15.94 2.93 6.27
C ARG A 252 16.33 1.93 5.19
N GLY A 253 15.69 2.06 4.04
CA GLY A 253 15.91 1.19 2.89
C GLY A 253 15.54 1.89 1.59
N LYS A 254 15.45 1.15 0.52
CA LYS A 254 15.04 1.70 -0.78
C LYS A 254 13.52 1.89 -0.81
N SER A 255 13.06 3.11 -0.62
CA SER A 255 11.65 3.45 -0.64
C SER A 255 11.07 3.43 -2.07
N LYS A 256 9.90 2.83 -2.24
CA LYS A 256 9.12 2.93 -3.49
C LYS A 256 8.47 4.31 -3.67
N ASP A 257 8.32 5.06 -2.57
CA ASP A 257 7.78 6.42 -2.55
C ASP A 257 8.87 7.51 -2.62
N SER A 258 10.13 7.12 -2.90
CA SER A 258 11.29 8.04 -2.95
C SER A 258 11.55 8.76 -1.62
N ARG A 259 11.22 8.12 -0.50
CA ARG A 259 11.47 8.60 0.87
C ARG A 259 12.52 7.73 1.56
N ASP A 260 13.71 7.61 0.92
CA ASP A 260 14.86 6.86 1.46
C ASP A 260 15.43 7.52 2.75
N ASP A 261 15.00 8.75 3.03
CA ASP A 261 15.33 9.52 4.23
C ASP A 261 14.60 9.05 5.49
N LEU A 262 13.49 8.32 5.35
CA LEU A 262 12.66 7.89 6.47
C LEU A 262 12.72 6.38 6.71
N PRO A 263 12.54 5.93 7.98
CA PRO A 263 12.35 4.53 8.30
C PRO A 263 11.09 3.98 7.63
N GLN A 264 11.16 2.75 7.15
CA GLN A 264 10.09 2.08 6.44
C GLN A 264 9.99 0.61 6.83
N VAL A 265 8.94 -0.05 6.39
CA VAL A 265 8.78 -1.50 6.35
C VAL A 265 8.51 -1.94 4.92
N VAL A 266 8.88 -3.16 4.58
CA VAL A 266 8.50 -3.79 3.31
C VAL A 266 7.26 -4.62 3.54
N VAL A 267 6.24 -4.42 2.72
CA VAL A 267 4.98 -5.18 2.75
C VAL A 267 4.86 -5.95 1.45
N GLY A 268 4.58 -7.24 1.53
CA GLY A 268 4.28 -8.08 0.39
C GLY A 268 2.88 -8.66 0.47
N MET A 269 2.25 -8.86 -0.66
CA MET A 269 0.94 -9.48 -0.73
C MET A 269 0.86 -10.47 -1.88
N ALA A 270 0.28 -11.63 -1.60
CA ALA A 270 -0.13 -12.59 -2.61
C ALA A 270 -1.65 -12.52 -2.80
N VAL A 271 -2.10 -12.49 -4.05
CA VAL A 271 -3.52 -12.48 -4.41
C VAL A 271 -3.81 -13.48 -5.51
N THR A 272 -5.05 -13.95 -5.57
CA THR A 272 -5.54 -14.80 -6.66
C THR A 272 -5.81 -13.99 -7.93
N ARG A 273 -6.16 -14.65 -9.03
CA ARG A 273 -6.58 -14.02 -10.29
C ARG A 273 -7.75 -13.04 -10.11
N ASP A 274 -8.67 -13.34 -9.19
CA ASP A 274 -9.84 -12.51 -8.92
C ASP A 274 -9.57 -11.37 -7.93
N GLY A 275 -8.29 -11.16 -7.58
CA GLY A 275 -7.89 -10.12 -6.65
C GLY A 275 -8.16 -10.45 -5.17
N ILE A 276 -8.45 -11.72 -4.85
CA ILE A 276 -8.68 -12.14 -3.47
C ILE A 276 -7.33 -12.29 -2.75
N PRO A 277 -7.09 -11.58 -1.63
CA PRO A 277 -5.87 -11.72 -0.86
C PRO A 277 -5.71 -13.15 -0.33
N VAL A 278 -4.56 -13.76 -0.61
CA VAL A 278 -4.16 -15.06 -0.06
C VAL A 278 -3.49 -14.85 1.28
N ARG A 279 -2.45 -13.98 1.30
CA ARG A 279 -1.71 -13.63 2.51
C ARG A 279 -0.97 -12.31 2.32
N VAL A 280 -0.72 -11.63 3.43
CA VAL A 280 0.10 -10.42 3.54
C VAL A 280 1.30 -10.71 4.42
N TRP A 281 2.46 -10.17 4.08
CA TRP A 281 3.70 -10.27 4.85
C TRP A 281 4.23 -8.87 5.14
N CYS A 282 5.02 -8.77 6.21
CA CYS A 282 5.73 -7.56 6.54
C CYS A 282 7.17 -7.92 6.94
N TRP A 283 8.14 -7.21 6.37
CA TRP A 283 9.56 -7.42 6.62
C TRP A 283 10.26 -6.12 7.03
N PRO A 284 11.45 -6.21 7.65
CA PRO A 284 12.28 -5.04 7.93
C PRO A 284 12.49 -4.17 6.69
N GLY A 285 12.51 -2.84 6.89
CA GLY A 285 12.52 -1.88 5.80
C GLY A 285 13.73 -1.91 4.87
N ASN A 286 14.83 -2.52 5.29
CA ASN A 286 16.05 -2.73 4.49
C ASN A 286 16.06 -4.08 3.75
N THR A 287 14.98 -4.85 3.80
CA THR A 287 14.89 -6.16 3.15
C THR A 287 14.91 -6.01 1.64
N SER A 288 15.68 -6.89 0.97
CA SER A 288 15.70 -6.94 -0.49
C SER A 288 14.51 -7.71 -1.04
N ASP A 289 13.81 -7.17 -2.04
CA ASP A 289 12.60 -7.77 -2.62
C ASP A 289 12.85 -9.14 -3.26
N SER A 290 13.96 -9.28 -4.01
CA SER A 290 14.16 -10.42 -4.89
C SER A 290 14.12 -11.80 -4.21
N PRO A 291 14.68 -12.03 -3.01
CA PRO A 291 14.61 -13.33 -2.34
C PRO A 291 13.22 -13.65 -1.78
N LEU A 292 12.37 -12.64 -1.51
CA LEU A 292 11.11 -12.81 -0.77
C LEU A 292 10.14 -13.77 -1.46
N ILE A 293 10.11 -13.80 -2.79
CA ILE A 293 9.21 -14.72 -3.51
C ILE A 293 9.47 -16.19 -3.20
N ARG A 294 10.72 -16.55 -2.85
CA ARG A 294 11.07 -17.93 -2.47
C ARG A 294 10.50 -18.27 -1.09
N GLN A 295 10.67 -17.37 -0.13
CA GLN A 295 10.11 -17.49 1.21
C GLN A 295 8.58 -17.62 1.13
N VAL A 296 7.94 -16.69 0.43
CA VAL A 296 6.48 -16.67 0.25
C VAL A 296 5.97 -17.97 -0.39
N ARG A 297 6.64 -18.45 -1.44
CA ARG A 297 6.29 -19.71 -2.07
C ARG A 297 6.44 -20.91 -1.12
N ASP A 298 7.48 -20.95 -0.30
CA ASP A 298 7.72 -22.05 0.63
C ASP A 298 6.69 -22.03 1.78
N GLU A 299 6.32 -20.89 2.28
CA GLU A 299 5.27 -20.72 3.31
C GLU A 299 3.86 -21.12 2.79
N LEU A 300 3.58 -20.89 1.51
CA LEU A 300 2.29 -21.25 0.90
C LEU A 300 2.24 -22.68 0.35
N ARG A 301 3.37 -23.42 0.38
CA ARG A 301 3.45 -24.78 -0.18
C ARG A 301 2.41 -25.75 0.40
N ASP A 302 2.18 -25.64 1.70
CA ASP A 302 1.30 -26.57 2.43
C ASP A 302 -0.17 -26.09 2.50
N TRP A 303 -0.50 -25.04 1.74
CA TRP A 303 -1.85 -24.43 1.75
C TRP A 303 -2.82 -25.08 0.74
N THR A 304 -2.73 -26.35 0.46
CA THR A 304 -3.62 -27.06 -0.48
C THR A 304 -3.79 -26.36 -1.84
N LEU A 305 -2.89 -25.43 -2.14
CA LEU A 305 -2.80 -24.79 -3.44
C LEU A 305 -2.18 -25.80 -4.39
N GLY A 306 -2.90 -26.19 -5.42
CA GLY A 306 -2.45 -27.16 -6.41
C GLY A 306 -1.16 -26.70 -7.14
N LYS A 307 -1.00 -27.02 -8.40
CA LYS A 307 0.08 -26.49 -9.23
C LYS A 307 -0.19 -25.03 -9.54
N VAL A 308 0.49 -24.14 -8.84
CA VAL A 308 0.31 -22.71 -8.95
C VAL A 308 1.35 -22.11 -9.90
N ILE A 309 0.90 -21.18 -10.73
CA ILE A 309 1.77 -20.35 -11.56
C ILE A 309 1.93 -18.99 -10.87
N TRP A 310 3.17 -18.65 -10.53
CA TRP A 310 3.51 -17.39 -9.87
C TRP A 310 3.66 -16.26 -10.88
N VAL A 311 2.95 -15.17 -10.67
CA VAL A 311 3.04 -13.96 -11.50
C VAL A 311 3.70 -12.86 -10.68
N ALA A 312 4.83 -12.35 -11.13
CA ALA A 312 5.56 -11.29 -10.45
C ALA A 312 6.32 -10.38 -11.42
N ASP A 313 6.74 -9.23 -10.91
CA ASP A 313 7.42 -8.23 -11.70
C ASP A 313 8.89 -8.62 -12.03
N ARG A 314 9.57 -7.74 -12.79
CA ARG A 314 10.98 -7.92 -13.20
C ARG A 314 11.99 -7.91 -12.04
N GLY A 315 11.59 -7.55 -10.82
CA GLY A 315 12.42 -7.61 -9.62
C GLY A 315 12.72 -9.05 -9.21
N PHE A 316 11.82 -9.97 -9.54
CA PHE A 316 11.85 -11.35 -9.10
C PHE A 316 12.43 -12.34 -10.11
N THR A 317 12.93 -11.89 -11.27
CA THR A 317 13.33 -12.75 -12.40
C THR A 317 14.70 -13.44 -12.27
N SER A 318 15.33 -13.46 -11.10
CA SER A 318 16.64 -14.10 -10.93
C SER A 318 16.61 -15.62 -11.28
N ALA A 319 17.73 -16.17 -11.76
CA ALA A 319 17.82 -17.60 -12.10
C ALA A 319 17.55 -18.50 -10.88
N GLN A 320 17.91 -18.05 -9.69
CA GLN A 320 17.63 -18.75 -8.44
C GLN A 320 16.12 -18.78 -8.16
N ASN A 321 15.41 -17.65 -8.31
CA ASN A 321 13.97 -17.58 -8.14
C ASN A 321 13.26 -18.49 -9.15
N ARG A 322 13.61 -18.42 -10.43
CA ARG A 322 13.01 -19.28 -11.46
C ARG A 322 13.12 -20.76 -11.14
N ARG A 323 14.33 -21.23 -10.76
CA ARG A 323 14.54 -22.62 -10.34
C ARG A 323 13.68 -22.98 -9.13
N HIS A 324 13.58 -22.07 -8.17
CA HIS A 324 12.80 -22.31 -6.97
C HIS A 324 11.29 -22.40 -7.28
N LEU A 325 10.75 -21.48 -8.09
CA LEU A 325 9.34 -21.46 -8.47
C LEU A 325 8.90 -22.68 -9.28
N THR A 326 9.79 -23.29 -10.08
CA THR A 326 9.49 -24.51 -10.84
C THR A 326 9.67 -25.80 -10.04
N ALA A 327 10.29 -25.76 -8.88
CA ALA A 327 10.48 -26.94 -8.05
C ALA A 327 9.11 -27.50 -7.59
N GLY A 328 8.94 -28.83 -7.69
CA GLY A 328 7.71 -29.51 -7.29
C GLY A 328 6.55 -29.36 -8.29
N GLY A 329 6.84 -28.93 -9.54
CA GLY A 329 5.82 -28.82 -10.62
C GLY A 329 5.05 -27.50 -10.66
N GLY A 330 5.51 -26.48 -9.92
CA GLY A 330 5.03 -25.09 -10.06
C GLY A 330 5.47 -24.43 -11.36
N GLY A 331 4.95 -23.26 -11.64
CA GLY A 331 5.29 -22.46 -12.82
C GLY A 331 5.44 -20.97 -12.47
N TYR A 332 5.85 -20.19 -13.48
CA TYR A 332 5.92 -18.74 -13.33
C TYR A 332 5.60 -17.99 -14.63
N ILE A 333 5.13 -16.75 -14.47
CA ILE A 333 5.10 -15.70 -15.47
C ILE A 333 5.81 -14.49 -14.84
N LEU A 334 7.00 -14.16 -15.32
CA LEU A 334 7.82 -13.08 -14.75
C LEU A 334 8.10 -12.00 -15.79
N GLY A 335 8.05 -10.74 -15.35
CA GLY A 335 8.56 -9.63 -16.13
C GLY A 335 10.08 -9.74 -16.31
N GLU A 336 10.60 -9.36 -17.46
CA GLU A 336 12.04 -9.37 -17.77
C GLU A 336 12.59 -7.97 -18.05
N LYS A 337 13.84 -7.73 -17.67
CA LYS A 337 14.54 -6.47 -17.96
C LYS A 337 14.98 -6.43 -19.41
N MET A 338 14.43 -5.52 -20.20
CA MET A 338 14.76 -5.41 -21.62
C MET A 338 16.09 -4.67 -21.90
N ARG A 339 16.45 -3.68 -21.05
CA ARG A 339 17.65 -2.84 -21.28
C ARG A 339 18.93 -3.43 -20.66
N SER A 340 18.81 -4.13 -19.57
CA SER A 340 19.91 -4.74 -18.81
C SER A 340 19.57 -6.18 -18.41
N GLY A 341 18.84 -6.86 -19.29
CA GLY A 341 18.39 -8.23 -19.07
C GLY A 341 19.46 -9.28 -19.34
N SER A 342 19.07 -10.55 -19.16
CA SER A 342 19.92 -11.70 -19.46
C SER A 342 20.21 -11.80 -20.98
N ALA A 343 21.21 -12.62 -21.33
CA ALA A 343 21.52 -12.90 -22.74
C ALA A 343 20.33 -13.51 -23.47
N GLU A 344 19.55 -14.36 -22.81
CA GLU A 344 18.32 -14.97 -23.34
C GLU A 344 17.25 -13.92 -23.60
N ALA A 345 17.06 -12.94 -22.70
CA ALA A 345 16.13 -11.83 -22.89
C ALA A 345 16.54 -10.97 -24.09
N ALA A 346 17.83 -10.68 -24.23
CA ALA A 346 18.36 -9.94 -25.38
C ALA A 346 18.16 -10.74 -26.71
N ALA A 347 18.39 -12.03 -26.68
CA ALA A 347 18.15 -12.93 -27.83
C ALA A 347 16.66 -12.99 -28.18
N ALA A 348 15.77 -13.05 -27.19
CA ALA A 348 14.32 -13.05 -27.43
C ALA A 348 13.85 -11.73 -28.07
N MET A 349 14.35 -10.59 -27.63
CA MET A 349 14.04 -9.29 -28.20
C MET A 349 14.57 -9.11 -29.63
N ALA A 350 15.70 -9.72 -29.95
CA ALA A 350 16.33 -9.65 -31.28
C ALA A 350 15.63 -10.54 -32.34
N ARG A 351 14.93 -11.60 -31.92
CA ARG A 351 14.26 -12.50 -32.85
C ARG A 351 13.09 -11.82 -33.57
N GLN A 352 13.02 -12.03 -34.85
CA GLN A 352 11.88 -11.62 -35.65
C GLN A 352 10.69 -12.57 -35.41
N GLY A 353 9.48 -12.10 -35.69
CA GLY A 353 8.26 -12.89 -35.58
C GLY A 353 7.02 -12.00 -35.76
N ARG A 354 5.90 -12.66 -36.08
CA ARG A 354 4.62 -11.96 -36.29
C ARG A 354 3.97 -11.69 -34.93
N TYR A 355 3.49 -10.47 -34.74
CA TYR A 355 2.62 -10.12 -33.64
C TYR A 355 1.19 -10.57 -33.90
N GLN A 356 0.51 -11.05 -32.87
CA GLN A 356 -0.92 -11.34 -32.83
C GLN A 356 -1.60 -10.28 -31.99
N ASP A 357 -2.74 -9.79 -32.46
CA ASP A 357 -3.55 -8.82 -31.71
C ASP A 357 -4.37 -9.58 -30.65
N VAL A 358 -4.24 -9.17 -29.38
CA VAL A 358 -4.97 -9.70 -28.23
C VAL A 358 -6.12 -8.79 -27.86
N THR A 359 -5.84 -7.49 -27.77
CA THR A 359 -6.83 -6.42 -27.56
C THR A 359 -6.47 -5.23 -28.44
N ALA A 360 -7.33 -4.22 -28.49
CA ALA A 360 -7.10 -3.00 -29.28
C ALA A 360 -5.73 -2.35 -29.02
N ASN A 361 -5.20 -2.48 -27.81
CA ASN A 361 -3.94 -1.87 -27.38
C ASN A 361 -2.90 -2.89 -26.87
N LEU A 362 -3.03 -4.17 -27.23
CA LEU A 362 -2.09 -5.21 -26.84
C LEU A 362 -1.85 -6.19 -27.99
N ARG A 363 -0.59 -6.27 -28.40
CA ARG A 363 -0.09 -7.25 -29.36
C ARG A 363 0.96 -8.11 -28.70
N VAL A 364 0.98 -9.39 -29.00
CA VAL A 364 1.93 -10.35 -28.43
C VAL A 364 2.68 -11.11 -29.51
N LYS A 365 3.90 -11.49 -29.21
CA LYS A 365 4.74 -12.33 -30.05
C LYS A 365 5.47 -13.34 -29.18
N GLU A 366 5.27 -14.62 -29.45
CA GLU A 366 6.00 -15.69 -28.78
C GLU A 366 7.40 -15.87 -29.36
N VAL A 367 8.36 -16.12 -28.48
CA VAL A 367 9.74 -16.48 -28.85
C VAL A 367 10.21 -17.62 -27.96
N LYS A 368 10.49 -18.78 -28.55
CA LYS A 368 11.15 -19.91 -27.87
C LYS A 368 12.65 -19.83 -28.11
N ILE A 369 13.44 -19.77 -27.04
CA ILE A 369 14.90 -19.78 -27.07
C ILE A 369 15.42 -21.20 -26.88
N SER A 370 14.79 -21.98 -26.00
CA SER A 370 15.02 -23.39 -25.78
C SER A 370 13.69 -24.07 -25.41
N GLU A 371 13.72 -25.36 -25.15
CA GLU A 371 12.52 -26.10 -24.70
C GLU A 371 11.97 -25.58 -23.36
N SER A 372 12.85 -25.10 -22.48
CA SER A 372 12.49 -24.57 -21.14
C SER A 372 12.44 -23.04 -21.07
N GLU A 373 12.75 -22.33 -22.16
CA GLU A 373 12.90 -20.87 -22.20
C GLU A 373 11.94 -20.26 -23.18
N ARG A 374 10.76 -19.95 -22.70
CA ARG A 374 9.65 -19.38 -23.46
C ARG A 374 9.45 -17.92 -23.06
N PHE A 375 9.44 -17.05 -24.08
CA PHE A 375 9.25 -15.60 -23.89
C PHE A 375 8.04 -15.11 -24.66
N VAL A 376 7.36 -14.11 -24.10
CA VAL A 376 6.28 -13.38 -24.77
C VAL A 376 6.68 -11.91 -24.82
N VAL A 377 6.90 -11.39 -26.03
CA VAL A 377 7.12 -9.97 -26.26
C VAL A 377 5.76 -9.32 -26.44
N CYS A 378 5.40 -8.48 -25.50
CA CYS A 378 4.16 -7.69 -25.54
C CYS A 378 4.45 -6.29 -26.08
N HIS A 379 3.50 -5.73 -26.85
CA HIS A 379 3.58 -4.39 -27.40
C HIS A 379 2.24 -3.67 -27.24
N ASN A 380 2.29 -2.49 -26.61
CA ASN A 380 1.15 -1.58 -26.47
C ASN A 380 1.43 -0.32 -27.32
N PRO A 381 0.67 -0.07 -28.41
CA PRO A 381 0.87 1.09 -29.28
C PRO A 381 0.72 2.44 -28.56
N ASP A 382 -0.23 2.54 -27.61
CA ASP A 382 -0.47 3.77 -26.87
C ASP A 382 0.70 4.08 -25.94
N ALA A 383 1.26 3.04 -25.29
CA ALA A 383 2.47 3.18 -24.49
C ALA A 383 3.67 3.55 -25.37
N ALA A 384 3.78 3.00 -26.59
CA ALA A 384 4.85 3.36 -27.52
C ALA A 384 4.84 4.84 -27.89
N THR A 385 3.65 5.41 -28.10
CA THR A 385 3.49 6.85 -28.36
C THR A 385 3.94 7.69 -27.17
N ARG A 386 3.56 7.29 -25.94
CA ARG A 386 4.00 7.96 -24.71
C ARG A 386 5.51 7.86 -24.49
N ASP A 387 6.09 6.68 -24.70
CA ASP A 387 7.53 6.46 -24.55
C ASP A 387 8.33 7.31 -25.51
N ALA A 388 7.88 7.41 -26.78
CA ALA A 388 8.49 8.29 -27.77
C ALA A 388 8.45 9.75 -27.37
N ALA A 389 7.31 10.25 -26.85
CA ALA A 389 7.18 11.63 -26.37
C ALA A 389 8.08 11.90 -25.14
N VAL A 390 8.13 10.98 -24.18
CA VAL A 390 9.05 11.07 -23.02
C VAL A 390 10.50 11.11 -23.48
N ARG A 391 10.88 10.31 -24.45
CA ARG A 391 12.24 10.32 -25.00
C ARG A 391 12.60 11.66 -25.64
N VAL A 392 11.70 12.26 -26.42
CA VAL A 392 11.90 13.59 -27.02
C VAL A 392 12.19 14.61 -25.91
N ASN A 393 11.36 14.68 -24.88
CA ASN A 393 11.55 15.62 -23.76
C ASN A 393 12.89 15.38 -23.01
N LEU A 394 13.31 14.12 -22.86
CA LEU A 394 14.61 13.80 -22.23
C LEU A 394 15.77 14.25 -23.10
N LEU A 395 15.67 14.11 -24.43
CA LEU A 395 16.71 14.55 -25.37
C LEU A 395 16.82 16.06 -25.39
N GLU A 396 15.73 16.81 -25.44
CA GLU A 396 15.72 18.27 -25.37
C GLU A 396 16.40 18.76 -24.06
N ARG A 397 16.09 18.13 -22.94
CA ARG A 397 16.73 18.44 -21.65
C ARG A 397 18.22 18.12 -21.65
N LEU A 398 18.62 16.98 -22.24
CA LEU A 398 20.02 16.59 -22.35
C LEU A 398 20.79 17.58 -23.23
N GLU A 399 20.25 17.94 -24.40
CA GLU A 399 20.84 18.91 -25.32
C GLU A 399 21.01 20.28 -24.67
N ALA A 400 20.00 20.76 -23.93
CA ALA A 400 20.10 22.00 -23.19
C ALA A 400 21.22 21.95 -22.13
N MET A 401 21.40 20.83 -21.44
CA MET A 401 22.43 20.66 -20.40
C MET A 401 23.84 20.58 -20.99
N ILE A 402 24.03 20.03 -22.17
CA ILE A 402 25.35 19.95 -22.83
C ILE A 402 25.65 21.15 -23.74
N ALA A 403 24.67 22.03 -23.98
CA ALA A 403 24.83 23.19 -24.83
C ALA A 403 26.00 24.07 -24.35
N GLY A 404 26.88 24.46 -25.28
CA GLY A 404 28.05 25.28 -24.97
C GLY A 404 29.17 24.53 -24.22
N SER A 405 29.01 23.27 -23.83
CA SER A 405 30.03 22.50 -23.10
C SER A 405 31.35 22.34 -23.88
N ASP A 406 31.30 22.43 -25.21
CA ASP A 406 32.49 22.35 -26.08
C ASP A 406 33.48 23.47 -25.85
N ARG A 407 32.99 24.65 -25.44
CA ARG A 407 33.82 25.83 -25.14
C ARG A 407 34.44 25.78 -23.76
N LEU A 408 34.06 24.83 -22.94
CA LEU A 408 34.55 24.65 -21.57
C LEU A 408 35.87 23.85 -21.57
N SER A 409 36.75 24.16 -20.61
CA SER A 409 37.90 23.30 -20.32
C SER A 409 37.45 21.92 -19.86
N ALA A 410 38.33 20.90 -19.92
CA ALA A 410 38.02 19.52 -19.49
C ALA A 410 37.52 19.50 -18.03
N THR A 411 38.14 20.28 -17.14
CA THR A 411 37.75 20.38 -15.73
C THR A 411 36.35 20.98 -15.56
N LYS A 412 36.05 22.09 -16.24
CA LYS A 412 34.70 22.69 -16.17
C LYS A 412 33.62 21.86 -16.83
N ARG A 413 33.98 21.03 -17.82
CA ARG A 413 33.05 20.09 -18.47
C ARG A 413 32.67 18.88 -17.59
N ALA A 414 33.49 18.59 -16.58
CA ALA A 414 33.19 17.55 -15.61
C ALA A 414 31.94 17.87 -14.78
N GLU A 415 31.63 19.14 -14.55
CA GLU A 415 30.47 19.55 -13.77
C GLU A 415 29.13 19.15 -14.45
N PRO A 416 28.78 19.58 -15.66
CA PRO A 416 27.55 19.11 -16.33
C PRO A 416 27.53 17.58 -16.51
N ARG A 417 28.68 16.95 -16.78
CA ARG A 417 28.79 15.49 -16.83
C ARG A 417 28.40 14.85 -15.47
N GLY A 418 28.88 15.39 -14.36
CA GLY A 418 28.55 14.95 -13.01
C GLY A 418 27.03 15.05 -12.75
N VAL A 419 26.43 16.22 -13.05
CA VAL A 419 24.99 16.42 -12.89
C VAL A 419 24.17 15.46 -13.77
N ILE A 420 24.60 15.19 -15.00
CA ILE A 420 23.89 14.23 -15.88
C ILE A 420 24.05 12.81 -15.35
N SER A 421 25.20 12.44 -14.78
CA SER A 421 25.45 11.09 -14.26
C SER A 421 24.52 10.70 -13.10
N THR A 422 24.04 11.67 -12.31
CA THR A 422 23.05 11.43 -11.25
C THR A 422 21.61 11.25 -11.77
N LYS A 423 21.40 11.46 -13.09
CA LYS A 423 20.08 11.34 -13.75
C LYS A 423 20.09 10.20 -14.74
N PRO A 424 19.75 8.96 -14.33
CA PRO A 424 19.85 7.77 -15.20
C PRO A 424 19.10 7.89 -16.53
N GLY A 425 17.95 8.58 -16.54
CA GLY A 425 17.15 8.84 -17.73
C GLY A 425 17.88 9.68 -18.79
N LEU A 426 18.72 10.62 -18.40
CA LEU A 426 19.52 11.46 -19.28
C LEU A 426 20.85 10.79 -19.60
N ASN A 427 21.53 10.24 -18.58
CA ASN A 427 22.84 9.63 -18.70
C ASN A 427 22.88 8.47 -19.71
N ARG A 428 21.80 7.73 -19.88
CA ARG A 428 21.70 6.63 -20.84
C ARG A 428 21.88 7.09 -22.29
N PHE A 429 21.54 8.34 -22.63
CA PHE A 429 21.70 8.92 -23.96
C PHE A 429 22.97 9.76 -24.12
N LEU A 430 23.76 9.94 -23.05
CA LEU A 430 25.00 10.65 -23.11
C LEU A 430 26.12 9.76 -23.64
N ARG A 431 26.90 10.32 -24.57
CA ARG A 431 28.17 9.79 -25.03
C ARG A 431 29.29 10.79 -24.73
N VAL A 432 30.36 10.32 -24.13
CA VAL A 432 31.58 11.10 -23.96
C VAL A 432 32.57 10.65 -25.04
N THR A 433 33.03 11.58 -25.85
CA THR A 433 34.02 11.29 -26.91
C THR A 433 35.40 11.01 -26.30
N PRO A 434 36.34 10.41 -27.06
CA PRO A 434 37.73 10.25 -26.58
C PRO A 434 38.40 11.57 -26.21
N SER A 435 38.02 12.68 -26.86
CA SER A 435 38.47 14.04 -26.53
C SER A 435 37.72 14.67 -25.34
N GLY A 436 36.83 13.92 -24.65
CA GLY A 436 36.08 14.38 -23.50
C GLY A 436 34.87 15.26 -23.82
N LEU A 437 34.46 15.40 -25.08
CA LEU A 437 33.26 16.19 -25.45
C LEU A 437 31.98 15.40 -25.13
N LEU A 438 30.97 16.16 -24.69
CA LEU A 438 29.64 15.60 -24.40
C LEU A 438 28.77 15.61 -25.66
N ARG A 439 28.19 14.50 -26.01
CA ARG A 439 27.33 14.31 -27.20
C ARG A 439 26.11 13.47 -26.89
N VAL A 440 25.05 13.73 -27.60
CA VAL A 440 23.91 12.81 -27.65
C VAL A 440 24.29 11.57 -28.46
N ASP A 441 23.94 10.39 -27.98
CA ASP A 441 24.26 9.11 -28.59
C ASP A 441 23.11 8.63 -29.48
N ALA A 442 23.20 8.88 -30.77
CA ALA A 442 22.18 8.48 -31.74
C ALA A 442 21.96 6.96 -31.80
N ALA A 443 23.01 6.15 -31.59
CA ALA A 443 22.87 4.69 -31.57
C ALA A 443 22.07 4.21 -30.38
N LYS A 444 22.29 4.80 -29.20
CA LYS A 444 21.50 4.48 -28.00
C LYS A 444 20.05 4.92 -28.15
N ILE A 445 19.80 6.08 -28.78
CA ILE A 445 18.43 6.54 -29.07
C ILE A 445 17.71 5.55 -29.97
N ALA A 446 18.35 5.12 -31.08
CA ALA A 446 17.76 4.16 -32.00
C ALA A 446 17.54 2.79 -31.34
N ALA A 447 18.41 2.37 -30.45
CA ALA A 447 18.24 1.14 -29.69
C ALA A 447 17.08 1.24 -28.69
N ASP A 448 16.95 2.37 -27.99
CA ASP A 448 15.88 2.61 -27.01
C ASP A 448 14.50 2.71 -27.71
N ALA A 449 14.41 3.35 -28.88
CA ALA A 449 13.20 3.45 -29.67
C ALA A 449 12.62 2.09 -30.09
N LYS A 450 13.45 1.06 -30.23
CA LYS A 450 12.99 -0.30 -30.53
C LYS A 450 12.24 -0.94 -29.35
N LEU A 451 12.34 -0.38 -28.15
CA LEU A 451 11.72 -0.88 -26.94
C LEU A 451 10.40 -0.18 -26.61
N ASP A 452 10.03 0.87 -27.36
CA ASP A 452 8.84 1.67 -27.09
C ASP A 452 7.58 0.81 -27.04
N GLY A 453 6.79 1.00 -25.98
CA GLY A 453 5.55 0.29 -25.73
C GLY A 453 5.72 -1.21 -25.51
N LYS A 454 6.95 -1.70 -25.38
CA LYS A 454 7.21 -3.13 -25.21
C LYS A 454 7.50 -3.48 -23.76
N TYR A 455 7.09 -4.68 -23.40
CA TYR A 455 7.56 -5.39 -22.22
C TYR A 455 7.78 -6.86 -22.57
N LEU A 456 8.65 -7.49 -21.83
CA LEU A 456 9.07 -8.87 -22.08
C LEU A 456 8.65 -9.72 -20.90
N LEU A 457 7.95 -10.80 -21.15
CA LEU A 457 7.56 -11.81 -20.18
C LEU A 457 8.33 -13.10 -20.43
N ARG A 458 8.66 -13.79 -19.37
CA ARG A 458 9.24 -15.12 -19.38
C ARG A 458 8.35 -16.08 -18.61
N THR A 459 8.09 -17.24 -19.16
CA THR A 459 7.27 -18.27 -18.52
C THR A 459 7.91 -19.62 -18.60
N SER A 460 7.66 -20.43 -17.56
CA SER A 460 8.01 -21.86 -17.55
C SER A 460 6.86 -22.75 -17.98
N ASP A 461 5.63 -22.22 -18.09
CA ASP A 461 4.48 -23.05 -18.43
C ASP A 461 4.41 -23.29 -19.96
N PRO A 462 4.38 -24.56 -20.40
CA PRO A 462 4.33 -24.88 -21.82
C PRO A 462 2.91 -24.79 -22.42
N ASN A 463 1.86 -24.78 -21.59
CA ASN A 463 0.47 -24.97 -22.03
C ASN A 463 -0.32 -23.66 -22.14
N LEU A 464 0.04 -22.64 -21.35
CA LEU A 464 -0.63 -21.33 -21.40
C LEU A 464 -0.49 -20.73 -22.79
N SER A 465 -1.58 -20.16 -23.30
CA SER A 465 -1.54 -19.36 -24.53
C SER A 465 -0.73 -18.07 -24.32
N THR A 466 -0.20 -17.49 -25.40
CA THR A 466 0.49 -16.20 -25.33
C THR A 466 -0.43 -15.07 -24.86
N GLU A 467 -1.72 -15.20 -25.17
CA GLU A 467 -2.77 -14.31 -24.73
C GLU A 467 -2.99 -14.40 -23.22
N ASP A 468 -3.17 -15.62 -22.68
CA ASP A 468 -3.34 -15.83 -21.24
C ASP A 468 -2.14 -15.34 -20.42
N ILE A 469 -0.91 -15.56 -20.93
CA ILE A 469 0.30 -15.06 -20.29
C ILE A 469 0.30 -13.54 -20.22
N ALA A 470 -0.05 -12.86 -21.33
CA ALA A 470 -0.01 -11.41 -21.39
C ALA A 470 -1.16 -10.77 -20.60
N LEU A 471 -2.36 -11.34 -20.65
CA LEU A 471 -3.51 -10.88 -19.87
C LEU A 471 -3.35 -11.19 -18.39
N GLY A 472 -2.86 -12.39 -18.04
CA GLY A 472 -2.54 -12.75 -16.68
C GLY A 472 -1.52 -11.78 -16.08
N TYR A 473 -0.43 -11.48 -16.77
CA TYR A 473 0.55 -10.50 -16.25
C TYR A 473 -0.06 -9.08 -16.08
N LYS A 474 -0.99 -8.66 -16.93
CA LYS A 474 -1.67 -7.37 -16.75
C LYS A 474 -2.46 -7.29 -15.44
N GLN A 475 -2.97 -8.42 -14.94
CA GLN A 475 -3.69 -8.48 -13.68
C GLN A 475 -2.79 -8.23 -12.44
N LEU A 476 -1.46 -8.27 -12.60
CA LEU A 476 -0.53 -7.86 -11.54
C LEU A 476 -0.81 -6.42 -11.05
N LEU A 477 -1.37 -5.57 -11.90
CA LEU A 477 -1.82 -4.23 -11.52
C LEU A 477 -2.89 -4.25 -10.40
N GLU A 478 -3.70 -5.31 -10.29
CA GLU A 478 -4.68 -5.44 -9.20
C GLU A 478 -3.99 -5.55 -7.84
N VAL A 479 -2.83 -6.21 -7.78
CA VAL A 479 -2.02 -6.29 -6.57
C VAL A 479 -1.47 -4.91 -6.19
N GLU A 480 -0.95 -4.17 -7.18
CA GLU A 480 -0.47 -2.80 -6.98
C GLU A 480 -1.59 -1.89 -6.46
N TYR A 481 -2.81 -2.04 -6.97
CA TYR A 481 -3.98 -1.32 -6.48
C TYR A 481 -4.32 -1.66 -5.04
N GLN A 482 -4.24 -2.93 -4.65
CA GLN A 482 -4.55 -3.36 -3.28
C GLN A 482 -3.45 -2.96 -2.30
N LEU A 483 -2.18 -3.02 -2.71
CA LEU A 483 -1.04 -2.58 -1.90
C LEU A 483 -0.97 -1.05 -1.75
N SER A 484 -1.45 -0.32 -2.72
CA SER A 484 -1.42 1.15 -2.76
C SER A 484 -2.77 1.69 -3.23
N PRO A 485 -3.87 1.50 -2.48
CA PRO A 485 -5.18 1.98 -2.89
C PRO A 485 -5.12 3.50 -3.00
N LYS A 486 -5.08 3.99 -4.23
CA LYS A 486 -5.44 5.37 -4.54
C LYS A 486 -6.94 5.44 -4.37
N PHE A 487 -7.41 5.69 -3.16
CA PHE A 487 -8.80 6.04 -2.96
C PHE A 487 -9.09 7.23 -3.88
N PRO A 488 -10.15 7.17 -4.70
CA PRO A 488 -10.58 8.37 -5.42
C PRO A 488 -10.81 9.43 -4.35
N GLU A 489 -10.14 10.57 -4.50
CA GLU A 489 -10.32 11.71 -3.60
C GLU A 489 -11.82 11.98 -3.52
N ALA A 490 -12.44 11.67 -2.39
CA ALA A 490 -13.74 12.24 -2.10
C ALA A 490 -13.55 13.76 -2.13
N PRO A 491 -14.39 14.52 -2.85
CA PRO A 491 -14.21 15.95 -2.93
C PRO A 491 -14.21 16.53 -1.53
N GLY A 492 -13.04 16.92 -1.02
CA GLY A 492 -12.84 17.52 0.30
C GLY A 492 -12.11 16.70 1.36
N SER A 493 -11.71 15.45 1.11
CA SER A 493 -10.83 14.70 2.02
C SER A 493 -9.41 14.72 1.45
N GLY A 494 -8.49 15.35 2.17
CA GLY A 494 -7.07 15.17 1.90
C GLY A 494 -6.75 13.68 1.98
N THR A 495 -6.19 13.11 0.93
CA THR A 495 -5.70 11.73 0.89
C THR A 495 -4.66 11.55 1.98
N MET A 496 -4.96 10.77 3.01
CA MET A 496 -3.91 10.23 3.87
C MET A 496 -3.22 9.12 3.08
N PRO A 497 -1.93 9.24 2.76
CA PRO A 497 -1.17 8.12 2.22
C PRO A 497 -1.20 6.96 3.22
N LEU A 498 -1.11 5.71 2.73
CA LEU A 498 -1.08 4.50 3.57
C LEU A 498 -0.05 4.57 4.70
N SER A 499 1.03 5.34 4.52
CA SER A 499 2.00 5.71 5.54
C SER A 499 1.42 6.38 6.79
N GLN A 500 0.32 7.12 6.69
CA GLN A 500 -0.37 7.74 7.84
C GLN A 500 -1.41 6.82 8.49
N VAL A 501 -1.71 5.69 7.85
CA VAL A 501 -2.68 4.70 8.34
C VAL A 501 -2.02 3.65 9.24
N ALA A 502 -0.69 3.54 9.20
CA ALA A 502 0.10 2.61 10.01
C ALA A 502 0.69 3.24 11.29
N ALA A 503 0.47 4.54 11.54
CA ALA A 503 0.90 5.23 12.76
C ALA A 503 -0.13 5.11 13.90
#